data_468936d480d373629a3838dcb48ce867
#
_entry.id   468936d480d373629a3838dcb48ce867
#
_cell.length_a   1.000
_cell.length_b   1.000
_cell.length_c   1.000
_cell.angle_alpha   90.00
_cell.angle_beta   90.00
_cell.angle_gamma   90.00
#
_symmetry.space_group_name_H-M   'P 1'
#
loop_
_entity.id
_entity.type
_entity.pdbx_description
1 polymer ?
#
loop_
_entity_poly.entity_id
_entity_poly.type
_entity_poly.pdbx_seq_one_letter_code
_entity_poly.pdbx_strand_id
1 'polypeptide(L)'
;EMELKAFDDGFEDGKNWSDVLNFVILFYVMHELHGWGWKRYMRTIKRINNYINDINSEKTSLSEMVDDLEKKHHIRICDDYKELIERYGA
;
A
#
# COMPACT_ATOMS: atom_id res chain seq x y z
N GLU A 1 -18.75 -3.81 6.02
CA GLU A 1 -19.14 -4.69 4.95
C GLU A 1 -19.11 -4.03 3.61
N MET A 2 -19.84 -2.94 3.50
CA MET A 2 -19.81 -2.20 2.24
C MET A 2 -18.41 -1.83 1.85
N GLU A 3 -17.60 -1.56 2.84
CA GLU A 3 -16.24 -1.15 2.62
C GLU A 3 -15.41 -2.26 2.01
N LEU A 4 -15.54 -3.45 2.55
CA LEU A 4 -14.83 -4.59 2.02
C LEU A 4 -15.30 -4.91 0.61
N LYS A 5 -16.58 -4.71 0.37
CA LYS A 5 -17.11 -4.96 -0.94
C LYS A 5 -16.58 -3.98 -1.97
N ALA A 6 -16.38 -2.73 -1.58
CA ALA A 6 -15.77 -1.75 -2.47
C ALA A 6 -14.36 -2.16 -2.83
N PHE A 7 -13.65 -2.75 -1.89
CA PHE A 7 -12.33 -3.28 -2.18
C PHE A 7 -12.41 -4.46 -3.12
N ASP A 8 -13.38 -5.34 -2.88
CA ASP A 8 -13.56 -6.49 -3.75
C ASP A 8 -13.74 -6.06 -5.19
N ASP A 9 -14.55 -5.04 -5.41
CA ASP A 9 -14.74 -4.55 -6.76
C ASP A 9 -13.44 -4.09 -7.38
N GLY A 10 -12.59 -3.46 -6.59
CA GLY A 10 -11.29 -3.04 -7.06
C GLY A 10 -10.32 -4.18 -7.26
N PHE A 11 -10.58 -5.29 -6.63
CA PHE A 11 -9.70 -6.46 -6.71
C PHE A 11 -10.19 -7.52 -7.66
N GLU A 12 -11.29 -7.29 -8.30
CA GLU A 12 -11.95 -8.32 -9.07
C GLU A 12 -11.12 -8.92 -10.17
N ASP A 13 -10.35 -8.10 -10.84
CA ASP A 13 -9.57 -8.56 -11.95
C ASP A 13 -8.16 -8.89 -11.55
N GLY A 14 -7.83 -10.17 -11.50
CA GLY A 14 -6.47 -10.57 -11.24
C GLY A 14 -6.04 -10.47 -9.80
N LYS A 15 -6.99 -10.28 -8.95
CA LYS A 15 -6.62 -10.27 -7.57
C LYS A 15 -6.44 -11.60 -7.07
N ASN A 16 -5.58 -11.71 -6.15
CA ASN A 16 -5.43 -12.99 -5.53
C ASN A 16 -5.78 -12.88 -4.06
N TRP A 17 -5.90 -14.04 -3.48
CA TRP A 17 -6.27 -14.17 -2.08
C TRP A 17 -5.27 -13.48 -1.16
N SER A 18 -4.00 -13.46 -1.57
CA SER A 18 -2.96 -12.82 -0.75
C SER A 18 -3.21 -11.33 -0.53
N ASP A 19 -3.67 -10.65 -1.58
CA ASP A 19 -3.93 -9.22 -1.47
C ASP A 19 -5.04 -8.94 -0.48
N VAL A 20 -6.10 -9.74 -0.55
CA VAL A 20 -7.21 -9.57 0.38
C VAL A 20 -6.75 -9.83 1.81
N LEU A 21 -5.99 -10.90 2.01
CA LEU A 21 -5.46 -11.22 3.33
C LEU A 21 -4.62 -10.09 3.88
N ASN A 22 -3.74 -9.56 3.04
CA ASN A 22 -2.85 -8.50 3.49
C ASN A 22 -3.62 -7.25 3.91
N PHE A 23 -4.65 -6.89 3.18
CA PHE A 23 -5.45 -5.73 3.56
C PHE A 23 -6.23 -5.97 4.85
N VAL A 24 -6.82 -7.14 4.99
CA VAL A 24 -7.59 -7.44 6.19
C VAL A 24 -6.69 -7.51 7.40
N ILE A 25 -5.56 -8.17 7.27
CA ILE A 25 -4.61 -8.29 8.36
C ILE A 25 -4.06 -6.92 8.73
N LEU A 26 -3.77 -6.11 7.74
CA LEU A 26 -3.29 -4.76 8.00
C LEU A 26 -4.28 -3.96 8.83
N PHE A 27 -5.55 -4.01 8.44
CA PHE A 27 -6.58 -3.30 9.20
C PHE A 27 -6.66 -3.84 10.62
N TYR A 28 -6.64 -5.15 10.76
CA TYR A 28 -6.72 -5.78 12.07
C TYR A 28 -5.58 -5.32 12.98
N VAL A 29 -4.36 -5.34 12.46
CA VAL A 29 -3.18 -4.95 13.21
C VAL A 29 -3.21 -3.46 13.54
N MET A 30 -3.60 -2.63 12.60
CA MET A 30 -3.68 -1.19 12.84
C MET A 30 -4.72 -0.85 13.89
N HIS A 31 -5.83 -1.60 13.89
CA HIS A 31 -6.82 -1.42 14.94
C HIS A 31 -6.26 -1.86 16.30
N GLU A 32 -5.57 -2.97 16.32
CA GLU A 32 -5.04 -3.54 17.54
C GLU A 32 -3.96 -2.65 18.17
N LEU A 33 -3.03 -2.19 17.34
CA LEU A 33 -1.88 -1.45 17.84
C LEU A 33 -2.14 0.04 18.02
N HIS A 34 -2.97 0.60 17.17
CA HIS A 34 -3.14 2.06 17.13
C HIS A 34 -4.57 2.51 17.28
N GLY A 35 -5.50 1.60 17.47
CA GLY A 35 -6.89 1.95 17.68
C GLY A 35 -7.56 2.54 16.45
N TRP A 36 -7.06 2.23 15.28
CA TRP A 36 -7.65 2.76 14.05
C TRP A 36 -9.07 2.24 13.86
N GLY A 37 -10.00 3.16 13.61
CA GLY A 37 -11.33 2.79 13.22
C GLY A 37 -11.48 2.86 11.70
N TRP A 38 -12.69 2.67 11.28
CA TRP A 38 -13.01 2.61 9.87
C TRP A 38 -12.59 3.87 9.09
N LYS A 39 -12.89 5.03 9.65
CA LYS A 39 -12.61 6.28 8.94
C LYS A 39 -11.12 6.48 8.71
N ARG A 40 -10.32 6.17 9.71
CA ARG A 40 -8.87 6.35 9.60
C ARG A 40 -8.29 5.36 8.60
N TYR A 41 -8.78 4.14 8.63
CA TYR A 41 -8.31 3.12 7.71
C TYR A 41 -8.63 3.51 6.27
N MET A 42 -9.85 3.96 6.02
CA MET A 42 -10.24 4.34 4.66
C MET A 42 -9.48 5.56 4.17
N ARG A 43 -9.18 6.48 5.05
CA ARG A 43 -8.35 7.63 4.67
C ARG A 43 -6.98 7.16 4.22
N THR A 44 -6.42 6.19 4.94
CA THR A 44 -5.13 5.63 4.60
C THR A 44 -5.16 4.94 3.25
N ILE A 45 -6.18 4.13 3.01
CA ILE A 45 -6.33 3.44 1.73
C ILE A 45 -6.46 4.43 0.58
N LYS A 46 -7.24 5.46 0.79
CA LYS A 46 -7.41 6.48 -0.23
C LYS A 46 -6.08 7.15 -0.57
N ARG A 47 -5.27 7.41 0.45
CA ARG A 47 -3.96 8.00 0.25
C ARG A 47 -3.05 7.05 -0.53
N ILE A 48 -3.11 5.77 -0.20
CA ILE A 48 -2.33 4.76 -0.92
C ILE A 48 -2.72 4.77 -2.40
N ASN A 49 -4.02 4.79 -2.69
CA ASN A 49 -4.48 4.80 -4.07
C ASN A 49 -4.02 6.05 -4.81
N ASN A 50 -3.99 7.18 -4.12
CA ASN A 50 -3.49 8.41 -4.74
C ASN A 50 -2.04 8.27 -5.16
N TYR A 51 -1.22 7.66 -4.31
CA TYR A 51 0.18 7.43 -4.65
C TYR A 51 0.33 6.43 -5.79
N ILE A 52 -0.51 5.41 -5.82
CA ILE A 52 -0.48 4.45 -6.92
C ILE A 52 -0.79 5.18 -8.24
N ASN A 53 -1.77 6.06 -8.22
CA ASN A 53 -2.09 6.84 -9.40
C ASN A 53 -0.94 7.75 -9.81
N ASP A 54 -0.28 8.35 -8.84
CA ASP A 54 0.87 9.20 -9.12
C ASP A 54 2.02 8.42 -9.75
N ILE A 55 2.24 7.20 -9.26
CA ILE A 55 3.26 6.34 -9.84
C ILE A 55 2.90 5.99 -11.29
N ASN A 56 1.64 5.63 -11.51
CA ASN A 56 1.19 5.28 -12.86
C ASN A 56 1.25 6.47 -13.81
N SER A 57 1.14 7.67 -13.29
CA SER A 57 1.22 8.90 -14.10
C SER A 57 2.64 9.45 -14.18
N GLU A 58 3.59 8.75 -13.61
CA GLU A 58 4.99 9.15 -13.62
C GLU A 58 5.28 10.45 -12.86
N LYS A 59 4.41 10.79 -11.94
CA LYS A 59 4.66 11.95 -11.07
C LYS A 59 5.65 11.61 -9.96
N THR A 60 5.72 10.36 -9.61
CA THR A 60 6.68 9.88 -8.62
C THR A 60 6.99 8.42 -8.95
N SER A 61 7.86 7.80 -8.16
CA SER A 61 8.22 6.41 -8.39
C SER A 61 8.45 5.73 -7.06
N LEU A 62 8.38 4.39 -7.09
CA LEU A 62 8.70 3.60 -5.91
C LEU A 62 10.14 3.80 -5.47
N SER A 63 11.04 3.97 -6.45
CA SER A 63 12.45 4.21 -6.11
C SER A 63 12.63 5.50 -5.33
N GLU A 64 11.91 6.55 -5.71
CA GLU A 64 11.95 7.80 -4.97
C GLU A 64 11.40 7.64 -3.56
N MET A 65 10.32 6.88 -3.43
CA MET A 65 9.73 6.65 -2.12
C MET A 65 10.65 5.85 -1.21
N VAL A 66 11.33 4.86 -1.75
CA VAL A 66 12.29 4.08 -0.99
C VAL A 66 13.44 4.96 -0.53
N ASP A 67 13.97 5.78 -1.44
CA ASP A 67 15.03 6.72 -1.09
C ASP A 67 14.61 7.64 0.04
N ASP A 68 13.40 8.15 -0.07
CA ASP A 68 12.86 9.08 0.92
C ASP A 68 12.77 8.40 2.30
N LEU A 69 12.23 7.20 2.32
CA LEU A 69 12.08 6.46 3.56
C LEU A 69 13.44 6.16 4.18
N GLU A 70 14.41 5.80 3.37
CA GLU A 70 15.72 5.43 3.91
C GLU A 70 16.52 6.65 4.34
N LYS A 71 16.53 7.70 3.54
CA LYS A 71 17.39 8.85 3.81
C LYS A 71 16.80 9.83 4.80
N LYS A 72 15.51 10.07 4.70
CA LYS A 72 14.88 11.05 5.58
C LYS A 72 14.31 10.46 6.85
N HIS A 73 13.86 9.22 6.77
CA HIS A 73 13.14 8.62 7.89
C HIS A 73 13.88 7.44 8.49
N HIS A 74 15.03 7.08 7.94
CA HIS A 74 15.87 6.00 8.45
C HIS A 74 15.16 4.66 8.52
N ILE A 75 14.26 4.43 7.57
CA ILE A 75 13.54 3.17 7.46
C ILE A 75 14.18 2.37 6.35
N ARG A 76 14.76 1.24 6.71
CA ARG A 76 15.45 0.41 5.72
C ARG A 76 14.47 -0.51 5.02
N ILE A 77 14.57 -0.53 3.69
CA ILE A 77 13.76 -1.42 2.87
C ILE A 77 14.64 -2.61 2.49
N CYS A 78 14.09 -3.81 2.53
CA CYS A 78 14.90 -4.99 2.27
C CYS A 78 15.35 -5.04 0.82
N ASP A 79 16.49 -5.69 0.62
CA ASP A 79 17.12 -5.71 -0.70
C ASP A 79 16.28 -6.43 -1.74
N ASP A 80 15.54 -7.44 -1.33
CA ASP A 80 14.67 -8.17 -2.24
C ASP A 80 13.62 -7.27 -2.86
N TYR A 81 13.04 -6.39 -2.07
CA TYR A 81 12.05 -5.44 -2.58
C TYR A 81 12.70 -4.43 -3.50
N LYS A 82 13.88 -3.96 -3.14
CA LYS A 82 14.60 -3.01 -4.00
C LYS A 82 14.91 -3.63 -5.36
N GLU A 83 15.29 -4.89 -5.37
CA GLU A 83 15.59 -5.59 -6.60
C GLU A 83 14.36 -5.71 -7.47
N LEU A 84 13.23 -6.03 -6.87
CA LEU A 84 11.98 -6.12 -7.62
C LEU A 84 11.56 -4.77 -8.20
N ILE A 85 11.78 -3.71 -7.44
CA ILE A 85 11.49 -2.37 -7.93
C ILE A 85 12.36 -2.02 -9.12
N GLU A 86 13.64 -2.36 -9.07
CA GLU A 86 14.54 -2.11 -10.18
C GLU A 86 14.13 -2.89 -11.42
N ARG A 87 13.69 -4.12 -11.23
CA ARG A 87 13.37 -5.00 -12.34
C ARG A 87 12.05 -4.65 -13.03
N TYR A 88 11.05 -4.34 -12.27
CA TYR A 88 9.71 -4.12 -12.80
C TYR A 88 9.21 -2.72 -12.64
N GLY A 89 9.95 -1.89 -11.96
CA GLY A 89 9.34 -0.79 -11.38
C GLY A 89 9.48 0.51 -12.02
N ALA A 90 8.83 1.30 -11.46
CA ALA A 90 8.71 2.67 -11.68
C ALA A 90 9.40 3.43 -10.59
#